data_111bb1cb41946beb415a30879fb87efd
#
_entry.id   111bb1cb41946beb415a30879fb87efd
#
_cell.length_a   1.000
_cell.length_b   1.000
_cell.length_c   1.000
_cell.angle_alpha   90.00
_cell.angle_beta   90.00
_cell.angle_gamma   90.00
#
_symmetry.space_group_name_H-M   'P 1'
#
loop_
_entity.id
_entity.type
_entity.pdbx_description
1 polymer ?
#
loop_
_entity_poly.entity_id
_entity_poly.type
_entity_poly.pdbx_seq_one_letter_code
_entity_poly.pdbx_strand_id
1 'polypeptide(L)'
;MKTFLDWSAYDTYGIGDAYSGIPATGGNYAKAVAVCMHSRDCQSTSKRGVMCPSFRITNDPAHTTEARVAAFKAALNGEYGESPFTDPRLAAAMDLCVSCKGCKKECPSAVDMTLIKTEFLAQKHALVGAPLRTRLFANLPLWTGRYAKLLRFAIGLRNGSTLIARLAEKVLGIAAQKPLPRLATSSFQLPIDGIGTGETGEVFLFADTFSTHFDPQIARAATEILVAAGYKVRPVVPVPDDAEPTRGLCCGRTYLTHGMVDEARREGKRTLAALKPAVDGKIPVIGLEPSCLLSLRDELYCMGLGAEVGELGKQLFLFEEFLAREHAQGRFKLSFKDSTSTVLVHGHCHQKAFGATKALRKVLSWIPGQ
;
A
#
# COMPACT_ATOMS: atom_id res chain seq x y z
N MET A 1 12.49 -22.90 -8.28
CA MET A 1 12.79 -21.66 -7.53
C MET A 1 11.86 -21.58 -6.32
N LYS A 2 12.40 -21.31 -5.12
CA LYS A 2 11.58 -21.05 -3.92
C LYS A 2 11.12 -19.60 -3.96
N THR A 3 9.81 -19.34 -3.78
CA THR A 3 9.23 -18.00 -3.77
C THR A 3 9.09 -17.48 -2.34
N PHE A 4 9.10 -16.17 -2.18
CA PHE A 4 8.89 -15.47 -0.90
C PHE A 4 7.41 -15.21 -0.64
N LEU A 5 6.65 -14.92 -1.71
CA LEU A 5 5.20 -14.76 -1.65
C LEU A 5 4.49 -16.08 -1.90
N ASP A 6 3.24 -16.14 -1.47
CA ASP A 6 2.31 -17.22 -1.78
C ASP A 6 1.68 -16.96 -3.14
N TRP A 7 1.93 -17.86 -4.08
CA TRP A 7 1.42 -17.83 -5.44
C TRP A 7 0.36 -18.92 -5.70
N SER A 8 -0.19 -19.52 -4.66
CA SER A 8 -1.22 -20.58 -4.77
C SER A 8 -2.46 -20.14 -5.53
N ALA A 9 -2.78 -18.84 -5.53
CA ALA A 9 -3.85 -18.29 -6.36
C ALA A 9 -3.70 -18.60 -7.86
N TYR A 10 -2.51 -19.00 -8.30
CA TYR A 10 -2.21 -19.37 -9.68
C TYR A 10 -2.06 -20.87 -9.91
N ASP A 11 -2.39 -21.73 -8.93
CA ASP A 11 -2.26 -23.19 -9.05
C ASP A 11 -3.03 -23.75 -10.26
N THR A 12 -4.23 -23.25 -10.48
CA THR A 12 -5.10 -23.68 -11.56
C THR A 12 -4.88 -22.98 -12.89
N TYR A 13 -3.99 -21.97 -12.93
CA TYR A 13 -3.68 -21.24 -14.16
C TYR A 13 -2.80 -22.09 -15.08
N GLY A 14 -3.02 -21.95 -16.39
CA GLY A 14 -2.24 -22.67 -17.41
C GLY A 14 -2.67 -24.10 -17.63
N ILE A 15 -3.84 -24.49 -17.15
CA ILE A 15 -4.49 -25.77 -17.51
C ILE A 15 -5.21 -25.54 -18.84
N GLY A 16 -4.64 -26.07 -19.92
CA GLY A 16 -5.12 -25.88 -21.31
C GLY A 16 -4.34 -24.80 -22.07
N ASP A 17 -4.72 -24.59 -23.35
CA ASP A 17 -3.98 -23.73 -24.30
C ASP A 17 -4.07 -22.22 -24.02
N ALA A 18 -4.83 -21.80 -23.00
CA ALA A 18 -5.11 -20.39 -22.71
C ALA A 18 -3.86 -19.57 -22.30
N TYR A 19 -2.79 -20.23 -21.87
CA TYR A 19 -1.57 -19.60 -21.38
C TYR A 19 -0.32 -20.16 -22.08
N SER A 20 -0.24 -19.98 -23.38
CA SER A 20 0.98 -20.30 -24.11
C SER A 20 2.17 -19.42 -23.62
N GLY A 21 3.32 -20.05 -23.51
CA GLY A 21 4.55 -19.34 -23.12
C GLY A 21 4.71 -19.11 -21.61
N ILE A 22 4.22 -20.03 -20.78
CA ILE A 22 4.62 -20.10 -19.38
C ILE A 22 6.10 -20.52 -19.35
N PRO A 23 6.96 -19.75 -18.66
CA PRO A 23 8.38 -20.10 -18.53
C PRO A 23 8.57 -21.47 -17.85
N ALA A 24 9.61 -22.17 -18.26
CA ALA A 24 9.95 -23.50 -17.74
C ALA A 24 10.33 -23.51 -16.26
N THR A 25 10.83 -22.38 -15.75
CA THR A 25 11.22 -22.21 -14.34
C THR A 25 10.34 -21.18 -13.64
N GLY A 26 10.21 -21.29 -12.32
CA GLY A 26 9.46 -20.31 -11.50
C GLY A 26 8.10 -20.81 -11.00
N GLY A 27 7.59 -21.96 -11.46
CA GLY A 27 6.33 -22.53 -10.95
C GLY A 27 5.15 -21.55 -11.07
N ASN A 28 4.37 -21.37 -10.00
CA ASN A 28 3.22 -20.47 -9.99
C ASN A 28 3.57 -18.99 -10.18
N TYR A 29 4.76 -18.57 -9.79
CA TYR A 29 5.27 -17.23 -10.12
C TYR A 29 5.41 -17.04 -11.64
N ALA A 30 5.92 -18.05 -12.35
CA ALA A 30 5.99 -18.02 -13.82
C ALA A 30 4.60 -17.97 -14.46
N LYS A 31 3.61 -18.67 -13.91
CA LYS A 31 2.22 -18.58 -14.33
C LYS A 31 1.67 -17.15 -14.15
N ALA A 32 1.91 -16.54 -12.98
CA ALA A 32 1.52 -15.15 -12.73
C ALA A 32 2.14 -14.13 -13.69
N VAL A 33 3.38 -14.36 -14.10
CA VAL A 33 4.04 -13.57 -15.15
C VAL A 33 3.39 -13.83 -16.51
N ALA A 34 3.02 -15.07 -16.81
CA ALA A 34 2.53 -15.48 -18.12
C ALA A 34 1.09 -15.07 -18.42
N VAL A 35 0.28 -14.61 -17.46
CA VAL A 35 -1.12 -14.21 -17.69
C VAL A 35 -1.32 -13.07 -18.70
N CYS A 36 -0.27 -12.34 -19.06
CA CYS A 36 -0.34 -11.26 -20.04
C CYS A 36 -0.68 -11.81 -21.44
N MET A 37 -1.82 -11.43 -21.97
CA MET A 37 -2.30 -11.80 -23.31
C MET A 37 -2.03 -10.72 -24.37
N HIS A 38 -1.11 -9.81 -24.14
CA HIS A 38 -0.67 -8.77 -25.09
C HIS A 38 -1.82 -7.86 -25.58
N SER A 39 -2.81 -7.54 -24.72
CA SER A 39 -3.94 -6.66 -25.08
C SER A 39 -3.53 -5.22 -25.40
N ARG A 40 -2.33 -4.81 -25.00
CA ARG A 40 -1.76 -3.45 -25.16
C ARG A 40 -2.52 -2.34 -24.42
N ASP A 41 -3.50 -2.65 -23.56
CA ASP A 41 -4.17 -1.63 -22.75
C ASP A 41 -3.20 -0.84 -21.85
N CYS A 42 -2.05 -1.43 -21.52
CA CYS A 42 -0.97 -0.75 -20.80
C CYS A 42 -0.24 0.33 -21.63
N GLN A 43 -0.52 0.43 -22.93
CA GLN A 43 -0.04 1.49 -23.83
C GLN A 43 -1.09 2.59 -24.06
N SER A 44 -2.20 2.58 -23.30
CA SER A 44 -3.23 3.59 -23.43
C SER A 44 -2.75 4.96 -22.96
N THR A 45 -2.94 5.96 -23.81
CA THR A 45 -2.72 7.39 -23.51
C THR A 45 -3.99 8.07 -22.97
N SER A 46 -5.08 7.33 -22.81
CA SER A 46 -6.35 7.86 -22.31
C SER A 46 -6.16 8.58 -20.97
N LYS A 47 -6.80 9.74 -20.80
CA LYS A 47 -6.83 10.48 -19.54
C LYS A 47 -7.62 9.73 -18.43
N ARG A 48 -8.37 8.70 -18.80
CA ARG A 48 -9.11 7.83 -17.88
C ARG A 48 -8.21 6.68 -17.45
N GLY A 49 -8.35 6.24 -16.21
CA GLY A 49 -7.58 5.12 -15.66
C GLY A 49 -6.23 5.55 -15.07
N VAL A 50 -5.50 4.58 -14.53
CA VAL A 50 -4.22 4.79 -13.80
C VAL A 50 -3.09 3.90 -14.31
N MET A 51 -3.38 2.88 -15.15
CA MET A 51 -2.39 1.89 -15.57
C MET A 51 -1.21 2.52 -16.31
N CYS A 52 -0.02 2.04 -15.97
CA CYS A 52 1.29 2.42 -16.51
C CYS A 52 1.56 3.95 -16.54
N PRO A 53 1.63 4.63 -15.36
CA PRO A 53 2.03 6.04 -15.31
C PRO A 53 3.39 6.29 -15.96
N SER A 54 4.31 5.33 -15.88
CA SER A 54 5.62 5.40 -16.53
C SER A 54 5.52 5.55 -18.05
N PHE A 55 4.72 4.72 -18.70
CA PHE A 55 4.48 4.84 -20.15
C PHE A 55 3.83 6.18 -20.50
N ARG A 56 2.84 6.64 -19.73
CA ARG A 56 2.13 7.90 -19.98
C ARG A 56 3.04 9.14 -19.96
N ILE A 57 4.14 9.08 -19.22
CA ILE A 57 5.11 10.18 -19.13
C ILE A 57 6.19 10.04 -20.19
N THR A 58 6.68 8.82 -20.43
CA THR A 58 7.83 8.60 -21.33
C THR A 58 7.44 8.34 -22.77
N ASN A 59 6.22 7.87 -23.03
CA ASN A 59 5.75 7.31 -24.32
C ASN A 59 6.64 6.19 -24.86
N ASP A 60 7.46 5.57 -23.97
CA ASP A 60 8.35 4.47 -24.33
C ASP A 60 7.67 3.14 -24.01
N PRO A 61 7.41 2.26 -25.00
CA PRO A 61 6.84 0.94 -24.79
C PRO A 61 7.62 0.07 -23.79
N ALA A 62 8.91 0.29 -23.60
CA ALA A 62 9.73 -0.41 -22.60
C ALA A 62 9.21 -0.20 -21.16
N HIS A 63 8.46 0.87 -20.91
CA HIS A 63 7.94 1.20 -19.59
C HIS A 63 6.50 0.70 -19.36
N THR A 64 6.00 -0.22 -20.18
CA THR A 64 4.67 -0.82 -20.05
C THR A 64 4.68 -2.09 -19.19
N THR A 65 3.48 -2.54 -18.77
CA THR A 65 3.32 -3.85 -18.11
C THR A 65 3.73 -4.99 -19.04
N GLU A 66 3.38 -4.91 -20.32
CA GLU A 66 3.71 -5.89 -21.34
C GLU A 66 5.22 -6.09 -21.48
N ALA A 67 5.99 -5.01 -21.63
CA ALA A 67 7.45 -5.07 -21.75
C ALA A 67 8.09 -5.66 -20.48
N ARG A 68 7.58 -5.31 -19.30
CA ARG A 68 8.04 -5.90 -18.03
C ARG A 68 7.77 -7.39 -17.97
N VAL A 69 6.58 -7.84 -18.37
CA VAL A 69 6.27 -9.27 -18.48
C VAL A 69 7.22 -9.97 -19.45
N ALA A 70 7.50 -9.39 -20.60
CA ALA A 70 8.45 -9.95 -21.57
C ALA A 70 9.85 -10.11 -20.95
N ALA A 71 10.36 -9.12 -20.22
CA ALA A 71 11.61 -9.19 -19.51
C ALA A 71 11.64 -10.31 -18.45
N PHE A 72 10.54 -10.50 -17.70
CA PHE A 72 10.45 -11.61 -16.75
C PHE A 72 10.36 -12.97 -17.42
N LYS A 73 9.63 -13.09 -18.54
CA LYS A 73 9.61 -14.35 -19.31
C LYS A 73 10.98 -14.72 -19.80
N ALA A 74 11.74 -13.77 -20.37
CA ALA A 74 13.12 -13.97 -20.81
C ALA A 74 14.03 -14.41 -19.66
N ALA A 75 13.92 -13.75 -18.50
CA ALA A 75 14.67 -14.09 -17.31
C ALA A 75 14.40 -15.53 -16.80
N LEU A 76 13.11 -15.90 -16.72
CA LEU A 76 12.69 -17.23 -16.26
C LEU A 76 12.95 -18.35 -17.27
N ASN A 77 13.11 -18.02 -18.55
CA ASN A 77 13.54 -18.95 -19.61
C ASN A 77 15.08 -19.11 -19.70
N GLY A 78 15.82 -18.41 -18.84
CA GLY A 78 17.29 -18.53 -18.78
C GLY A 78 18.05 -17.62 -19.75
N GLU A 79 17.38 -16.74 -20.48
CA GLU A 79 18.03 -15.81 -21.44
C GLU A 79 18.95 -14.78 -20.75
N TYR A 80 18.81 -14.61 -19.42
CA TYR A 80 19.63 -13.71 -18.60
C TYR A 80 20.66 -14.47 -17.76
N GLY A 81 20.96 -15.74 -18.11
CA GLY A 81 21.95 -16.57 -17.44
C GLY A 81 21.45 -17.17 -16.13
N GLU A 82 22.40 -17.65 -15.31
CA GLU A 82 22.13 -18.42 -14.10
C GLU A 82 21.52 -17.59 -12.94
N SER A 83 21.76 -16.28 -12.92
CA SER A 83 21.31 -15.38 -11.86
C SER A 83 20.42 -14.24 -12.40
N PRO A 84 19.26 -14.55 -13.03
CA PRO A 84 18.48 -13.57 -13.78
C PRO A 84 17.96 -12.41 -12.94
N PHE A 85 17.72 -12.62 -11.63
CA PHE A 85 17.22 -11.58 -10.73
C PHE A 85 18.25 -10.49 -10.38
N THR A 86 19.53 -10.71 -10.68
CA THR A 86 20.59 -9.71 -10.54
C THR A 86 20.96 -9.04 -11.86
N ASP A 87 20.39 -9.50 -12.98
CA ASP A 87 20.66 -8.94 -14.31
C ASP A 87 20.18 -7.48 -14.40
N PRO A 88 21.03 -6.55 -14.89
CA PRO A 88 20.69 -5.15 -15.01
C PRO A 88 19.51 -4.87 -15.97
N ARG A 89 19.28 -5.72 -16.98
CA ARG A 89 18.15 -5.58 -17.91
C ARG A 89 16.81 -5.73 -17.18
N LEU A 90 16.70 -6.71 -16.27
CA LEU A 90 15.51 -6.92 -15.48
C LEU A 90 15.30 -5.78 -14.46
N ALA A 91 16.38 -5.30 -13.84
CA ALA A 91 16.35 -4.15 -12.96
C ALA A 91 15.87 -2.89 -13.69
N ALA A 92 16.41 -2.58 -14.86
CA ALA A 92 16.01 -1.43 -15.69
C ALA A 92 14.54 -1.49 -16.09
N ALA A 93 14.02 -2.67 -16.48
CA ALA A 93 12.60 -2.83 -16.79
C ALA A 93 11.68 -2.48 -15.61
N MET A 94 12.15 -2.66 -14.37
CA MET A 94 11.37 -2.42 -13.16
C MET A 94 11.56 -1.03 -12.53
N ASP A 95 12.58 -0.27 -12.91
CA ASP A 95 12.94 1.00 -12.25
C ASP A 95 11.80 2.00 -12.20
N LEU A 96 11.11 2.23 -13.30
CA LEU A 96 9.99 3.18 -13.37
C LEU A 96 8.63 2.59 -12.98
N CYS A 97 8.58 1.33 -12.52
CA CYS A 97 7.34 0.77 -12.00
C CYS A 97 7.07 1.30 -10.58
N VAL A 98 6.05 2.13 -10.44
CA VAL A 98 5.67 2.75 -9.16
C VAL A 98 4.67 1.92 -8.34
N SER A 99 4.42 0.67 -8.71
CA SER A 99 3.52 -0.24 -8.00
C SER A 99 2.11 0.35 -7.76
N CYS A 100 1.55 1.03 -8.76
CA CYS A 100 0.27 1.73 -8.68
C CYS A 100 -0.97 0.81 -8.69
N LYS A 101 -0.80 -0.49 -8.89
CA LYS A 101 -1.88 -1.50 -9.01
C LYS A 101 -2.82 -1.35 -10.22
N GLY A 102 -2.59 -0.37 -11.09
CA GLY A 102 -3.44 -0.16 -12.26
C GLY A 102 -3.55 -1.39 -13.15
N CYS A 103 -2.43 -2.10 -13.39
CA CYS A 103 -2.42 -3.31 -14.22
C CYS A 103 -3.28 -4.45 -13.63
N LYS A 104 -3.31 -4.63 -12.31
CA LYS A 104 -4.16 -5.64 -11.67
C LYS A 104 -5.66 -5.40 -11.93
N LYS A 105 -6.10 -4.15 -12.08
CA LYS A 105 -7.52 -3.77 -12.16
C LYS A 105 -7.98 -3.33 -13.53
N GLU A 106 -7.11 -2.75 -14.34
CA GLU A 106 -7.46 -2.19 -15.65
C GLU A 106 -7.01 -3.10 -16.81
N CYS A 107 -6.01 -3.98 -16.59
CA CYS A 107 -5.62 -4.95 -17.60
C CYS A 107 -6.64 -6.10 -17.65
N PRO A 108 -7.13 -6.49 -18.84
CA PRO A 108 -8.03 -7.63 -19.00
C PRO A 108 -7.46 -8.94 -18.43
N SER A 109 -6.13 -9.09 -18.49
CA SER A 109 -5.42 -10.25 -17.93
C SER A 109 -5.11 -10.12 -16.43
N ALA A 110 -5.51 -9.03 -15.78
CA ALA A 110 -5.29 -8.75 -14.36
C ALA A 110 -3.83 -8.97 -13.88
N VAL A 111 -2.82 -8.63 -14.70
CA VAL A 111 -1.39 -8.80 -14.34
C VAL A 111 -1.08 -8.05 -13.05
N ASP A 112 -0.72 -8.74 -11.98
CA ASP A 112 -0.30 -8.09 -10.73
C ASP A 112 1.20 -7.78 -10.73
N MET A 113 1.60 -6.75 -11.49
CA MET A 113 3.00 -6.32 -11.58
C MET A 113 3.55 -5.84 -10.22
N THR A 114 2.70 -5.44 -9.29
CA THR A 114 3.14 -5.04 -7.95
C THR A 114 3.69 -6.22 -7.16
N LEU A 115 2.98 -7.35 -7.16
CA LEU A 115 3.45 -8.57 -6.51
C LEU A 115 4.63 -9.18 -7.26
N ILE A 116 4.61 -9.17 -8.60
CA ILE A 116 5.75 -9.63 -9.43
C ILE A 116 7.00 -8.83 -9.08
N LYS A 117 6.90 -7.50 -8.94
CA LYS A 117 8.01 -6.64 -8.51
C LYS A 117 8.48 -6.96 -7.09
N THR A 118 7.57 -7.19 -6.17
CA THR A 118 7.90 -7.54 -4.78
C THR A 118 8.71 -8.84 -4.72
N GLU A 119 8.26 -9.89 -5.42
CA GLU A 119 8.98 -11.16 -5.52
C GLU A 119 10.37 -10.97 -6.15
N PHE A 120 10.44 -10.22 -7.26
CA PHE A 120 11.72 -9.89 -7.91
C PHE A 120 12.71 -9.25 -6.94
N LEU A 121 12.27 -8.24 -6.18
CA LEU A 121 13.14 -7.56 -5.22
C LEU A 121 13.55 -8.49 -4.08
N ALA A 122 12.65 -9.35 -3.59
CA ALA A 122 12.96 -10.33 -2.56
C ALA A 122 14.02 -11.35 -3.04
N GLN A 123 13.85 -11.89 -4.24
CA GLN A 123 14.84 -12.79 -4.88
C GLN A 123 16.20 -12.09 -5.05
N LYS A 124 16.20 -10.86 -5.56
CA LYS A 124 17.42 -10.06 -5.70
C LYS A 124 18.11 -9.82 -4.36
N HIS A 125 17.36 -9.42 -3.34
CA HIS A 125 17.95 -9.14 -2.02
C HIS A 125 18.43 -10.39 -1.30
N ALA A 126 17.86 -11.55 -1.57
CA ALA A 126 18.39 -12.82 -1.07
C ALA A 126 19.78 -13.16 -1.65
N LEU A 127 20.04 -12.74 -2.90
CA LEU A 127 21.32 -12.98 -3.58
C LEU A 127 22.40 -11.95 -3.22
N VAL A 128 22.05 -10.67 -3.21
CA VAL A 128 23.05 -9.57 -3.11
C VAL A 128 22.85 -8.65 -1.90
N GLY A 129 21.88 -8.95 -1.05
CA GLY A 129 21.51 -8.11 0.09
C GLY A 129 20.68 -6.88 -0.30
N ALA A 130 19.89 -6.39 0.64
CA ALA A 130 19.12 -5.15 0.44
C ALA A 130 20.03 -3.92 0.62
N PRO A 131 20.01 -2.95 -0.31
CA PRO A 131 20.77 -1.70 -0.19
C PRO A 131 20.39 -0.91 1.08
N LEU A 132 21.34 -0.12 1.61
CA LEU A 132 21.12 0.69 2.81
C LEU A 132 19.91 1.61 2.68
N ARG A 133 19.78 2.29 1.54
CA ARG A 133 18.61 3.12 1.23
C ARG A 133 17.30 2.34 1.37
N THR A 134 17.23 1.15 0.78
CA THR A 134 16.08 0.25 0.85
C THR A 134 15.73 -0.07 2.31
N ARG A 135 16.72 -0.46 3.10
CA ARG A 135 16.52 -0.77 4.54
C ARG A 135 16.03 0.44 5.33
N LEU A 136 16.55 1.64 5.06
CA LEU A 136 16.11 2.86 5.73
C LEU A 136 14.64 3.16 5.47
N PHE A 137 14.21 3.13 4.22
CA PHE A 137 12.82 3.44 3.86
C PHE A 137 11.85 2.32 4.24
N ALA A 138 12.23 1.06 4.08
CA ALA A 138 11.40 -0.07 4.48
C ALA A 138 11.11 -0.07 5.99
N ASN A 139 12.12 0.24 6.80
CA ASN A 139 12.00 0.30 8.26
C ASN A 139 11.41 1.62 8.79
N LEU A 140 10.80 2.45 7.96
CA LEU A 140 10.20 3.71 8.41
C LEU A 140 9.21 3.52 9.58
N PRO A 141 8.34 2.49 9.61
CA PRO A 141 7.46 2.24 10.76
C PRO A 141 8.21 1.94 12.06
N LEU A 142 9.36 1.27 11.98
CA LEU A 142 10.22 1.01 13.11
C LEU A 142 10.88 2.30 13.62
N TRP A 143 11.42 3.11 12.72
CA TRP A 143 12.09 4.37 13.06
C TRP A 143 11.12 5.36 13.70
N THR A 144 9.91 5.51 13.15
CA THR A 144 8.89 6.41 13.68
C THR A 144 8.34 5.93 15.03
N GLY A 145 8.20 4.63 15.22
CA GLY A 145 7.71 4.04 16.46
C GLY A 145 8.72 4.12 17.62
N ARG A 146 9.99 3.77 17.35
CA ARG A 146 11.03 3.68 18.39
C ARG A 146 11.89 4.94 18.55
N TYR A 147 12.16 5.63 17.44
CA TYR A 147 13.19 6.67 17.35
C TYR A 147 12.67 7.98 16.77
N ALA A 148 11.38 8.30 16.96
CA ALA A 148 10.74 9.49 16.38
C ALA A 148 11.49 10.80 16.64
N LYS A 149 12.00 11.00 17.88
CA LYS A 149 12.75 12.21 18.24
C LYS A 149 14.07 12.33 17.45
N LEU A 150 14.82 11.22 17.38
CA LEU A 150 16.08 11.16 16.62
C LEU A 150 15.84 11.33 15.12
N LEU A 151 14.82 10.67 14.58
CA LEU A 151 14.47 10.78 13.17
C LEU A 151 14.04 12.22 12.81
N ARG A 152 13.25 12.85 13.67
CA ARG A 152 12.86 14.28 13.50
C ARG A 152 14.08 15.19 13.47
N PHE A 153 15.02 15.00 14.38
CA PHE A 153 16.28 15.75 14.43
C PHE A 153 17.10 15.53 13.14
N ALA A 154 17.30 14.28 12.74
CA ALA A 154 18.06 13.92 11.54
C ALA A 154 17.44 14.51 10.26
N ILE A 155 16.12 14.43 10.10
CA ILE A 155 15.37 15.03 8.99
C ILE A 155 15.51 16.56 9.04
N GLY A 156 15.37 17.16 10.22
CA GLY A 156 15.53 18.60 10.41
C GLY A 156 16.92 19.09 10.00
N LEU A 157 17.96 18.41 10.45
CA LEU A 157 19.35 18.71 10.13
C LEU A 157 19.61 18.58 8.61
N ARG A 158 19.16 17.48 8.02
CA ARG A 158 19.30 17.25 6.56
C ARG A 158 18.55 18.32 5.76
N ASN A 159 17.34 18.68 6.14
CA ASN A 159 16.53 19.68 5.43
C ASN A 159 17.04 21.12 5.64
N GLY A 160 17.74 21.38 6.74
CA GLY A 160 18.31 22.70 7.06
C GLY A 160 19.73 22.94 6.51
N SER A 161 20.41 21.91 5.99
CA SER A 161 21.79 22.03 5.51
C SER A 161 21.96 21.44 4.11
N THR A 162 22.37 22.30 3.17
CA THR A 162 22.65 21.88 1.79
C THR A 162 23.83 20.91 1.69
N LEU A 163 24.83 21.05 2.56
CA LEU A 163 25.97 20.12 2.61
C LEU A 163 25.52 18.73 3.05
N ILE A 164 24.72 18.62 4.11
CA ILE A 164 24.19 17.34 4.59
C ILE A 164 23.24 16.73 3.57
N ALA A 165 22.41 17.56 2.91
CA ALA A 165 21.53 17.09 1.84
C ALA A 165 22.33 16.49 0.65
N ARG A 166 23.40 17.13 0.19
CA ARG A 166 24.30 16.62 -0.85
C ARG A 166 25.04 15.36 -0.42
N LEU A 167 25.49 15.29 0.83
CA LEU A 167 26.11 14.08 1.37
C LEU A 167 25.11 12.92 1.40
N ALA A 168 23.88 13.16 1.84
CA ALA A 168 22.81 12.17 1.82
C ALA A 168 22.46 11.71 0.38
N GLU A 169 22.52 12.61 -0.60
CA GLU A 169 22.35 12.26 -2.01
C GLU A 169 23.48 11.36 -2.49
N LYS A 170 24.73 11.69 -2.19
CA LYS A 170 25.89 10.91 -2.61
C LYS A 170 25.93 9.50 -1.97
N VAL A 171 25.56 9.41 -0.68
CA VAL A 171 25.67 8.14 0.08
C VAL A 171 24.41 7.28 -0.02
N LEU A 172 23.23 7.92 -0.01
CA LEU A 172 21.94 7.22 0.05
C LEU A 172 21.09 7.39 -1.21
N GLY A 173 21.51 8.20 -2.18
CA GLY A 173 20.73 8.52 -3.37
C GLY A 173 19.45 9.30 -3.05
N ILE A 174 19.41 10.06 -1.95
CA ILE A 174 18.24 10.88 -1.57
C ILE A 174 18.45 12.28 -2.13
N ALA A 175 17.68 12.64 -3.16
CA ALA A 175 17.82 13.90 -3.90
C ALA A 175 17.92 15.12 -2.97
N ALA A 176 19.00 15.91 -3.12
CA ALA A 176 19.27 17.05 -2.25
C ALA A 176 18.26 18.19 -2.41
N GLN A 177 17.71 18.35 -3.62
CA GLN A 177 16.75 19.43 -3.95
C GLN A 177 15.36 19.22 -3.32
N LYS A 178 15.02 18.00 -2.88
CA LYS A 178 13.71 17.68 -2.30
C LYS A 178 13.83 17.56 -0.79
N PRO A 179 13.11 18.38 0.01
CA PRO A 179 13.08 18.18 1.44
C PRO A 179 12.41 16.84 1.78
N LEU A 180 12.87 16.18 2.81
CA LEU A 180 12.18 15.03 3.38
C LEU A 180 10.94 15.48 4.15
N PRO A 181 9.83 14.70 4.14
CA PRO A 181 8.67 14.97 4.97
C PRO A 181 9.05 15.08 6.44
N ARG A 182 8.53 16.09 7.13
CA ARG A 182 8.79 16.29 8.56
C ARG A 182 7.83 15.47 9.39
N LEU A 183 8.33 14.86 10.47
CA LEU A 183 7.46 14.27 11.46
C LEU A 183 6.74 15.38 12.26
N ALA A 184 5.50 15.14 12.59
CA ALA A 184 4.73 15.99 13.47
C ALA A 184 5.38 16.10 14.86
N THR A 185 5.15 17.22 15.56
CA THR A 185 5.66 17.42 16.92
C THR A 185 5.04 16.47 17.94
N SER A 186 3.76 16.14 17.74
CA SER A 186 3.01 15.16 18.53
C SER A 186 2.34 14.15 17.61
N SER A 187 2.50 12.86 17.93
CA SER A 187 1.82 11.77 17.21
C SER A 187 0.33 11.73 17.56
N PHE A 188 -0.47 11.15 16.68
CA PHE A 188 -1.86 10.86 16.97
C PHE A 188 -1.96 9.72 17.99
N GLN A 189 -2.87 9.87 18.96
CA GLN A 189 -3.19 8.86 19.96
C GLN A 189 -4.66 8.97 20.37
N LEU A 190 -5.28 7.85 20.65
CA LEU A 190 -6.60 7.73 21.26
C LEU A 190 -6.51 6.93 22.55
N PRO A 191 -7.38 7.19 23.54
CA PRO A 191 -7.56 6.30 24.69
C PRO A 191 -7.91 4.88 24.21
N ILE A 192 -7.42 3.86 24.91
CA ILE A 192 -7.65 2.46 24.54
C ILE A 192 -9.13 2.09 24.56
N ASP A 193 -9.90 2.68 25.48
CA ASP A 193 -11.35 2.48 25.57
C ASP A 193 -12.12 3.23 24.48
N GLY A 194 -11.42 4.03 23.68
CA GLY A 194 -12.01 4.85 22.64
C GLY A 194 -12.64 6.14 23.16
N ILE A 195 -13.21 6.92 22.22
CA ILE A 195 -13.96 8.16 22.49
C ILE A 195 -15.26 8.16 21.71
N GLY A 196 -16.25 8.92 22.18
CA GLY A 196 -17.61 9.02 21.58
C GLY A 196 -18.65 8.21 22.33
N THR A 197 -19.94 8.50 22.05
CA THR A 197 -21.07 7.91 22.79
C THR A 197 -21.36 6.46 22.37
N GLY A 198 -21.18 6.14 21.09
CA GLY A 198 -21.52 4.82 20.54
C GLY A 198 -23.04 4.66 20.23
N GLU A 199 -23.83 5.71 20.30
CA GLU A 199 -25.28 5.66 20.00
C GLU A 199 -25.57 5.17 18.57
N THR A 200 -24.69 5.49 17.62
CA THR A 200 -24.81 5.03 16.23
C THR A 200 -24.12 3.67 16.02
N GLY A 201 -23.12 3.36 16.86
CA GLY A 201 -22.35 2.11 16.79
C GLY A 201 -20.90 2.30 17.19
N GLU A 202 -20.12 1.26 17.02
CA GLU A 202 -18.70 1.22 17.33
C GLU A 202 -17.87 1.03 16.04
N VAL A 203 -16.69 1.64 15.99
CA VAL A 203 -15.74 1.49 14.90
C VAL A 203 -14.32 1.43 15.44
N PHE A 204 -13.46 0.66 14.77
CA PHE A 204 -12.03 0.71 15.02
C PHE A 204 -11.37 1.66 14.03
N LEU A 205 -10.43 2.47 14.50
CA LEU A 205 -9.59 3.33 13.68
C LEU A 205 -8.19 2.73 13.57
N PHE A 206 -7.83 2.27 12.37
CA PHE A 206 -6.47 1.87 12.05
C PHE A 206 -5.67 3.11 11.64
N ALA A 207 -5.04 3.74 12.64
CA ALA A 207 -4.13 4.86 12.40
C ALA A 207 -2.77 4.31 11.95
N ASP A 208 -2.50 4.40 10.66
CA ASP A 208 -1.25 3.97 10.05
C ASP A 208 -0.05 4.87 10.42
N THR A 209 1.15 4.46 10.03
CA THR A 209 2.40 5.19 10.31
C THR A 209 2.36 6.65 9.87
N PHE A 210 1.73 6.94 8.73
CA PHE A 210 1.73 8.29 8.15
C PHE A 210 0.72 9.19 8.87
N SER A 211 -0.51 8.74 9.03
CA SER A 211 -1.56 9.46 9.76
C SER A 211 -1.29 9.52 11.27
N THR A 212 -0.37 8.71 11.79
CA THR A 212 0.07 8.79 13.19
C THR A 212 1.21 9.78 13.39
N HIS A 213 2.24 9.74 12.55
CA HIS A 213 3.52 10.40 12.83
C HIS A 213 3.84 11.58 11.92
N PHE A 214 3.24 11.65 10.73
CA PHE A 214 3.50 12.75 9.77
C PHE A 214 2.34 13.73 9.70
N ASP A 215 1.12 13.24 9.53
CA ASP A 215 -0.10 14.06 9.35
C ASP A 215 -1.19 13.70 10.38
N PRO A 216 -0.92 13.84 11.71
CA PRO A 216 -1.87 13.43 12.75
C PRO A 216 -3.18 14.22 12.74
N GLN A 217 -3.22 15.40 12.11
CA GLN A 217 -4.44 16.19 11.92
C GLN A 217 -5.49 15.43 11.09
N ILE A 218 -5.08 14.55 10.15
CA ILE A 218 -6.00 13.74 9.36
C ILE A 218 -6.75 12.76 10.28
N ALA A 219 -6.01 12.06 11.14
CA ALA A 219 -6.60 11.12 12.08
C ALA A 219 -7.49 11.80 13.13
N ARG A 220 -7.11 13.02 13.59
CA ARG A 220 -7.94 13.83 14.50
C ARG A 220 -9.24 14.23 13.82
N ALA A 221 -9.20 14.81 12.62
CA ALA A 221 -10.37 15.23 11.89
C ALA A 221 -11.32 14.05 11.58
N ALA A 222 -10.78 12.91 11.17
CA ALA A 222 -11.59 11.72 10.95
C ALA A 222 -12.29 11.25 12.23
N THR A 223 -11.56 11.27 13.36
CA THR A 223 -12.10 10.91 14.66
C THR A 223 -13.22 11.88 15.10
N GLU A 224 -13.01 13.19 14.94
CA GLU A 224 -14.00 14.22 15.28
C GLU A 224 -15.30 14.03 14.49
N ILE A 225 -15.21 13.75 13.18
CA ILE A 225 -16.37 13.50 12.32
C ILE A 225 -17.13 12.24 12.78
N LEU A 226 -16.42 11.15 13.08
CA LEU A 226 -17.03 9.91 13.53
C LEU A 226 -17.71 10.06 14.89
N VAL A 227 -17.06 10.74 15.84
CA VAL A 227 -17.64 11.04 17.16
C VAL A 227 -18.87 11.94 17.03
N ALA A 228 -18.79 12.99 16.20
CA ALA A 228 -19.93 13.87 15.93
C ALA A 228 -21.12 13.12 15.30
N ALA A 229 -20.84 12.07 14.52
CA ALA A 229 -21.86 11.19 13.95
C ALA A 229 -22.38 10.12 14.94
N GLY A 230 -22.00 10.19 16.22
CA GLY A 230 -22.46 9.30 17.29
C GLY A 230 -21.72 7.96 17.38
N TYR A 231 -20.61 7.77 16.67
CA TYR A 231 -19.81 6.55 16.78
C TYR A 231 -18.88 6.59 17.99
N LYS A 232 -18.67 5.42 18.60
CA LYS A 232 -17.55 5.18 19.50
C LYS A 232 -16.34 4.76 18.67
N VAL A 233 -15.28 5.56 18.72
CA VAL A 233 -14.04 5.33 17.92
C VAL A 233 -12.99 4.73 18.83
N ARG A 234 -12.60 3.49 18.58
CA ARG A 234 -11.53 2.78 19.30
C ARG A 234 -10.27 2.70 18.45
N PRO A 235 -9.07 2.85 19.05
CA PRO A 235 -7.83 2.61 18.32
C PRO A 235 -7.63 1.12 18.08
N VAL A 236 -7.02 0.76 16.93
CA VAL A 236 -6.39 -0.55 16.76
C VAL A 236 -5.01 -0.49 17.41
N VAL A 237 -4.79 -1.30 18.45
CA VAL A 237 -3.54 -1.35 19.21
C VAL A 237 -2.95 -2.76 19.19
N PRO A 238 -1.63 -2.91 19.37
CA PRO A 238 -1.02 -4.23 19.53
C PRO A 238 -1.66 -5.03 20.66
N VAL A 239 -1.74 -6.34 20.51
CA VAL A 239 -2.19 -7.23 21.58
C VAL A 239 -1.20 -7.24 22.76
N PRO A 240 -1.63 -7.56 23.98
CA PRO A 240 -0.75 -7.52 25.17
C PRO A 240 0.49 -8.43 25.07
N ASP A 241 0.38 -9.54 24.37
CA ASP A 241 1.45 -10.53 24.14
C ASP A 241 2.25 -10.29 22.86
N ASP A 242 2.04 -9.15 22.18
CA ASP A 242 2.86 -8.73 21.03
C ASP A 242 4.33 -8.58 21.44
N ALA A 243 5.25 -9.00 20.59
CA ALA A 243 6.69 -8.83 20.82
C ALA A 243 7.11 -7.34 20.98
N GLU A 244 6.30 -6.40 20.47
CA GLU A 244 6.54 -4.96 20.54
C GLU A 244 5.23 -4.20 20.92
N PRO A 245 4.70 -4.40 22.13
CA PRO A 245 3.36 -3.92 22.50
C PRO A 245 3.23 -2.38 22.52
N THR A 246 4.34 -1.68 22.63
CA THR A 246 4.39 -0.20 22.64
C THR A 246 4.61 0.43 21.26
N ARG A 247 4.96 -0.39 20.26
CA ARG A 247 5.16 0.09 18.88
C ARG A 247 3.86 0.00 18.10
N GLY A 248 3.44 1.09 17.49
CA GLY A 248 2.26 1.14 16.61
C GLY A 248 2.29 0.04 15.52
N LEU A 249 1.11 -0.34 15.08
CA LEU A 249 0.93 -1.34 14.02
C LEU A 249 1.24 -0.75 12.64
N CYS A 250 1.62 -1.63 11.71
CA CYS A 250 1.91 -1.28 10.34
C CYS A 250 1.26 -2.29 9.38
N CYS A 251 0.71 -1.82 8.27
CA CYS A 251 0.16 -2.68 7.22
C CYS A 251 1.22 -3.56 6.50
N GLY A 252 2.51 -3.36 6.75
CA GLY A 252 3.60 -4.06 6.08
C GLY A 252 3.97 -3.50 4.69
N ARG A 253 3.26 -2.52 4.17
CA ARG A 253 3.41 -2.00 2.81
C ARG A 253 4.81 -1.48 2.51
N THR A 254 5.43 -0.75 3.44
CA THR A 254 6.78 -0.23 3.26
C THR A 254 7.80 -1.35 3.02
N TYR A 255 7.67 -2.45 3.75
CA TYR A 255 8.51 -3.64 3.57
C TYR A 255 8.24 -4.34 2.24
N LEU A 256 6.96 -4.58 1.89
CA LEU A 256 6.58 -5.22 0.63
C LEU A 256 7.10 -4.48 -0.59
N THR A 257 6.91 -3.16 -0.64
CA THR A 257 7.37 -2.33 -1.76
C THR A 257 8.88 -2.42 -1.99
N HIS A 258 9.62 -2.79 -0.95
CA HIS A 258 11.06 -2.96 -0.98
C HIS A 258 11.52 -4.43 -1.01
N GLY A 259 10.62 -5.40 -1.24
CA GLY A 259 10.96 -6.82 -1.32
C GLY A 259 11.38 -7.45 0.02
N MET A 260 11.09 -6.81 1.14
CA MET A 260 11.36 -7.33 2.49
C MET A 260 10.14 -8.11 3.00
N VAL A 261 9.86 -9.25 2.36
CA VAL A 261 8.61 -9.99 2.53
C VAL A 261 8.47 -10.56 3.95
N ASP A 262 9.56 -11.03 4.56
CA ASP A 262 9.50 -11.60 5.92
C ASP A 262 9.18 -10.56 6.98
N GLU A 263 9.71 -9.35 6.83
CA GLU A 263 9.37 -8.19 7.65
C GLU A 263 7.90 -7.81 7.46
N ALA A 264 7.44 -7.74 6.22
CA ALA A 264 6.05 -7.47 5.90
C ALA A 264 5.10 -8.50 6.51
N ARG A 265 5.48 -9.79 6.45
CA ARG A 265 4.71 -10.89 7.04
C ARG A 265 4.63 -10.79 8.57
N ARG A 266 5.73 -10.36 9.24
CA ARG A 266 5.72 -10.10 10.69
C ARG A 266 4.74 -8.98 11.05
N GLU A 267 4.78 -7.86 10.33
CA GLU A 267 3.82 -6.76 10.54
C GLU A 267 2.39 -7.18 10.23
N GLY A 268 2.19 -7.95 9.17
CA GLY A 268 0.88 -8.51 8.82
C GLY A 268 0.29 -9.38 9.93
N LYS A 269 1.10 -10.27 10.52
CA LYS A 269 0.67 -11.10 11.66
C LYS A 269 0.30 -10.27 12.88
N ARG A 270 1.10 -9.26 13.24
CA ARG A 270 0.81 -8.34 14.35
C ARG A 270 -0.50 -7.61 14.13
N THR A 271 -0.70 -7.08 12.92
CA THR A 271 -1.90 -6.33 12.56
C THR A 271 -3.13 -7.23 12.50
N LEU A 272 -3.01 -8.45 11.98
CA LEU A 272 -4.10 -9.44 11.96
C LEU A 272 -4.54 -9.82 13.39
N ALA A 273 -3.61 -10.10 14.27
CA ALA A 273 -3.90 -10.39 15.68
C ALA A 273 -4.62 -9.23 16.37
N ALA A 274 -4.17 -8.00 16.14
CA ALA A 274 -4.78 -6.80 16.72
C ALA A 274 -6.18 -6.48 16.16
N LEU A 275 -6.46 -6.90 14.93
CA LEU A 275 -7.75 -6.70 14.27
C LEU A 275 -8.76 -7.83 14.54
N LYS A 276 -8.32 -8.93 15.18
CA LYS A 276 -9.20 -10.06 15.49
C LYS A 276 -10.47 -9.65 16.25
N PRO A 277 -10.45 -8.77 17.26
CA PRO A 277 -11.69 -8.33 17.93
C PRO A 277 -12.68 -7.65 16.99
N ALA A 278 -12.20 -6.91 15.99
CA ALA A 278 -13.05 -6.29 14.99
C ALA A 278 -13.70 -7.33 14.05
N VAL A 279 -12.93 -8.35 13.66
CA VAL A 279 -13.44 -9.45 12.82
C VAL A 279 -14.49 -10.25 13.57
N ASP A 280 -14.20 -10.70 14.79
CA ASP A 280 -15.09 -11.51 15.62
C ASP A 280 -16.39 -10.76 15.95
N GLY A 281 -16.31 -9.46 16.25
CA GLY A 281 -17.44 -8.59 16.53
C GLY A 281 -18.14 -8.04 15.28
N LYS A 282 -17.64 -8.31 14.08
CA LYS A 282 -18.09 -7.70 12.82
C LYS A 282 -18.13 -6.17 12.88
N ILE A 283 -17.19 -5.58 13.61
CA ILE A 283 -17.08 -4.13 13.80
C ILE A 283 -16.26 -3.54 12.65
N PRO A 284 -16.73 -2.46 12.00
CA PRO A 284 -15.99 -1.81 10.92
C PRO A 284 -14.63 -1.29 11.39
N VAL A 285 -13.61 -1.49 10.56
CA VAL A 285 -12.27 -0.93 10.73
C VAL A 285 -12.05 0.14 9.66
N ILE A 286 -11.76 1.35 10.09
CA ILE A 286 -11.58 2.50 9.22
C ILE A 286 -10.09 2.78 9.09
N GLY A 287 -9.61 2.85 7.85
CA GLY A 287 -8.25 3.28 7.53
C GLY A 287 -8.25 4.60 6.77
N LEU A 288 -7.20 5.38 6.97
CA LEU A 288 -7.09 6.74 6.44
C LEU A 288 -6.14 6.82 5.24
N GLU A 289 -5.08 6.02 5.25
CA GLU A 289 -4.12 5.98 4.15
C GLU A 289 -4.51 4.86 3.15
N PRO A 290 -4.89 5.22 1.90
CA PRO A 290 -5.39 4.24 0.94
C PRO A 290 -4.41 3.10 0.63
N SER A 291 -3.12 3.39 0.57
CA SER A 291 -2.14 2.33 0.28
C SER A 291 -2.01 1.35 1.44
N CYS A 292 -2.14 1.81 2.68
CA CYS A 292 -2.09 0.96 3.86
C CYS A 292 -3.33 0.07 3.95
N LEU A 293 -4.52 0.65 3.93
CA LEU A 293 -5.76 -0.12 4.07
C LEU A 293 -5.99 -1.08 2.92
N LEU A 294 -5.77 -0.62 1.68
CA LEU A 294 -5.95 -1.47 0.51
C LEU A 294 -4.89 -2.58 0.41
N SER A 295 -3.71 -2.42 1.03
CA SER A 295 -2.76 -3.52 1.18
C SER A 295 -3.27 -4.61 2.11
N LEU A 296 -3.94 -4.25 3.21
CA LEU A 296 -4.59 -5.22 4.10
C LEU A 296 -5.76 -5.94 3.40
N ARG A 297 -6.41 -5.30 2.43
CA ARG A 297 -7.49 -5.88 1.63
C ARG A 297 -7.02 -6.71 0.43
N ASP A 298 -5.75 -6.64 0.04
CA ASP A 298 -5.22 -7.23 -1.18
C ASP A 298 -3.91 -8.00 -0.96
N GLU A 299 -2.79 -7.32 -0.66
CA GLU A 299 -1.48 -7.98 -0.58
C GLU A 299 -1.34 -8.93 0.60
N LEU A 300 -2.10 -8.73 1.66
CA LEU A 300 -2.06 -9.59 2.84
C LEU A 300 -2.35 -11.06 2.51
N TYR A 301 -3.20 -11.31 1.49
CA TYR A 301 -3.49 -12.66 0.98
C TYR A 301 -2.25 -13.39 0.46
N CYS A 302 -1.33 -12.65 -0.17
CA CYS A 302 -0.14 -13.26 -0.78
C CYS A 302 1.00 -13.45 0.23
N MET A 303 0.76 -13.19 1.52
CA MET A 303 1.77 -13.40 2.57
C MET A 303 1.67 -14.77 3.23
N GLY A 304 0.71 -15.62 2.86
CA GLY A 304 0.50 -16.93 3.48
C GLY A 304 0.07 -16.85 4.94
N LEU A 305 -0.81 -15.91 5.28
CA LEU A 305 -1.27 -15.65 6.66
C LEU A 305 -2.57 -16.38 7.03
N GLY A 306 -3.07 -17.25 6.16
CA GLY A 306 -4.25 -18.06 6.42
C GLY A 306 -5.58 -17.45 5.96
N ALA A 307 -6.67 -18.18 6.18
CA ALA A 307 -8.01 -17.84 5.69
C ALA A 307 -8.63 -16.61 6.41
N GLU A 308 -8.17 -16.28 7.61
CA GLU A 308 -8.67 -15.15 8.41
C GLU A 308 -8.52 -13.79 7.69
N VAL A 309 -7.56 -13.68 6.78
CA VAL A 309 -7.36 -12.48 5.95
C VAL A 309 -8.61 -12.13 5.15
N GLY A 310 -9.34 -13.15 4.66
CA GLY A 310 -10.57 -12.96 3.89
C GLY A 310 -11.70 -12.33 4.71
N GLU A 311 -11.87 -12.79 5.92
CA GLU A 311 -12.88 -12.24 6.83
C GLU A 311 -12.52 -10.82 7.27
N LEU A 312 -11.24 -10.56 7.53
CA LEU A 312 -10.76 -9.22 7.83
C LEU A 312 -11.10 -8.23 6.70
N GLY A 313 -10.84 -8.62 5.45
CA GLY A 313 -11.09 -7.77 4.28
C GLY A 313 -12.52 -7.22 4.19
N LYS A 314 -13.50 -7.97 4.71
CA LYS A 314 -14.92 -7.56 4.74
C LYS A 314 -15.22 -6.44 5.75
N GLN A 315 -14.37 -6.28 6.77
CA GLN A 315 -14.53 -5.27 7.81
C GLN A 315 -13.71 -4.00 7.55
N LEU A 316 -12.81 -4.00 6.57
CA LEU A 316 -11.93 -2.87 6.27
C LEU A 316 -12.59 -1.88 5.32
N PHE A 317 -12.63 -0.61 5.70
CA PHE A 317 -13.20 0.48 4.90
C PHE A 317 -12.25 1.69 4.88
N LEU A 318 -12.06 2.28 3.70
CA LEU A 318 -11.55 3.65 3.67
C LEU A 318 -12.56 4.58 4.35
N PHE A 319 -12.09 5.67 4.92
CA PHE A 319 -12.93 6.60 5.65
C PHE A 319 -14.14 7.04 4.82
N GLU A 320 -13.94 7.47 3.60
CA GLU A 320 -14.99 7.88 2.68
C GLU A 320 -15.90 6.71 2.24
N GLU A 321 -15.40 5.49 2.13
CA GLU A 321 -16.23 4.31 1.84
C GLU A 321 -17.18 4.02 3.01
N PHE A 322 -16.67 4.13 4.24
CA PHE A 322 -17.48 3.97 5.44
C PHE A 322 -18.57 5.03 5.52
N LEU A 323 -18.21 6.31 5.39
CA LEU A 323 -19.20 7.40 5.44
C LEU A 323 -20.28 7.24 4.37
N ALA A 324 -19.88 6.91 3.14
CA ALA A 324 -20.84 6.73 2.03
C ALA A 324 -21.81 5.56 2.28
N ARG A 325 -21.33 4.47 2.89
CA ARG A 325 -22.13 3.32 3.29
C ARG A 325 -23.12 3.70 4.39
N GLU A 326 -22.64 4.34 5.45
CA GLU A 326 -23.45 4.71 6.60
C GLU A 326 -24.55 5.74 6.24
N HIS A 327 -24.22 6.68 5.37
CA HIS A 327 -25.18 7.63 4.82
C HIS A 327 -26.27 6.92 3.99
N ALA A 328 -25.89 5.97 3.14
CA ALA A 328 -26.86 5.21 2.35
C ALA A 328 -27.82 4.37 3.21
N GLN A 329 -27.42 4.02 4.43
CA GLN A 329 -28.22 3.28 5.41
C GLN A 329 -28.93 4.21 6.42
N GLY A 330 -28.85 5.53 6.23
CA GLY A 330 -29.50 6.52 7.08
C GLY A 330 -28.90 6.68 8.48
N ARG A 331 -27.69 6.11 8.73
CA ARG A 331 -26.99 6.20 10.01
C ARG A 331 -26.05 7.39 10.13
N PHE A 332 -25.54 7.91 9.02
CA PHE A 332 -24.73 9.13 9.00
C PHE A 332 -25.62 10.34 8.68
N LYS A 333 -25.85 11.20 9.66
CA LYS A 333 -26.84 12.30 9.61
C LYS A 333 -26.24 13.70 9.81
N LEU A 334 -24.90 13.83 9.69
CA LEU A 334 -24.25 15.13 9.82
C LEU A 334 -24.63 16.04 8.65
N SER A 335 -24.90 17.29 8.94
CA SER A 335 -24.98 18.38 7.97
C SER A 335 -23.66 19.14 7.94
N PHE A 336 -23.26 19.59 6.75
CA PHE A 336 -22.04 20.36 6.56
C PHE A 336 -22.37 21.82 6.35
N LYS A 337 -21.46 22.70 6.78
CA LYS A 337 -21.55 24.13 6.49
C LYS A 337 -21.26 24.38 5.01
N ASP A 338 -21.86 25.41 4.46
CA ASP A 338 -21.57 25.89 3.11
C ASP A 338 -20.10 26.25 2.98
N SER A 339 -19.51 25.90 1.84
CA SER A 339 -18.12 26.24 1.53
C SER A 339 -18.07 26.86 0.14
N THR A 340 -17.45 28.05 0.06
CA THR A 340 -17.16 28.73 -1.21
C THR A 340 -15.78 28.43 -1.74
N SER A 341 -15.01 27.56 -1.04
CA SER A 341 -13.65 27.22 -1.40
C SER A 341 -13.63 26.22 -2.53
N THR A 342 -12.79 26.41 -3.53
CA THR A 342 -12.53 25.39 -4.56
C THR A 342 -11.60 24.32 -4.00
N VAL A 343 -12.05 23.06 -4.03
CA VAL A 343 -11.26 21.90 -3.59
C VAL A 343 -10.71 21.15 -4.78
N LEU A 344 -9.39 21.06 -4.88
CA LEU A 344 -8.71 20.22 -5.87
C LEU A 344 -8.49 18.82 -5.30
N VAL A 345 -9.08 17.82 -5.94
CA VAL A 345 -8.99 16.43 -5.50
C VAL A 345 -8.02 15.65 -6.37
N HIS A 346 -6.94 15.18 -5.76
CA HIS A 346 -6.03 14.21 -6.37
C HIS A 346 -6.24 12.83 -5.74
N GLY A 347 -7.01 11.95 -6.38
CA GLY A 347 -7.22 10.59 -5.88
C GLY A 347 -5.92 9.78 -5.88
N HIS A 348 -5.69 9.04 -4.81
CA HIS A 348 -4.55 8.13 -4.68
C HIS A 348 -4.58 7.04 -5.76
N CYS A 349 -3.39 6.57 -6.23
CA CYS A 349 -3.30 5.54 -7.27
C CYS A 349 -4.10 4.28 -6.92
N HIS A 350 -4.00 3.82 -5.68
CA HIS A 350 -4.74 2.65 -5.22
C HIS A 350 -6.25 2.89 -5.14
N GLN A 351 -6.71 4.08 -4.68
CA GLN A 351 -8.13 4.42 -4.74
C GLN A 351 -8.66 4.35 -6.18
N LYS A 352 -7.89 4.88 -7.15
CA LYS A 352 -8.24 4.80 -8.58
C LYS A 352 -8.28 3.37 -9.06
N ALA A 353 -7.23 2.58 -8.75
CA ALA A 353 -7.13 1.18 -9.16
C ALA A 353 -8.26 0.33 -8.57
N PHE A 354 -8.68 0.56 -7.33
CA PHE A 354 -9.74 -0.20 -6.67
C PHE A 354 -11.13 0.43 -6.80
N GLY A 355 -11.29 1.53 -7.56
CA GLY A 355 -12.58 2.19 -7.79
C GLY A 355 -13.12 2.99 -6.59
N ALA A 356 -12.31 3.18 -5.54
CA ALA A 356 -12.71 3.83 -4.29
C ALA A 356 -12.92 5.35 -4.42
N THR A 357 -12.48 5.98 -5.50
CA THR A 357 -12.68 7.42 -5.77
C THR A 357 -14.15 7.81 -5.94
N LYS A 358 -15.06 6.87 -6.18
CA LYS A 358 -16.51 7.13 -6.24
C LYS A 358 -17.05 7.55 -4.88
N ALA A 359 -16.64 6.85 -3.82
CA ALA A 359 -17.03 7.18 -2.45
C ALA A 359 -16.50 8.56 -2.03
N LEU A 360 -15.24 8.87 -2.34
CA LEU A 360 -14.65 10.17 -2.09
C LEU A 360 -15.45 11.31 -2.73
N ARG A 361 -15.80 11.20 -4.01
CA ARG A 361 -16.62 12.20 -4.71
C ARG A 361 -17.99 12.35 -4.07
N LYS A 362 -18.63 11.23 -3.69
CA LYS A 362 -19.93 11.23 -3.04
C LYS A 362 -19.89 11.97 -1.71
N VAL A 363 -18.89 11.72 -0.87
CA VAL A 363 -18.74 12.38 0.42
C VAL A 363 -18.50 13.89 0.25
N LEU A 364 -17.64 14.28 -0.67
CA LEU A 364 -17.39 15.70 -0.95
C LEU A 364 -18.62 16.43 -1.48
N SER A 365 -19.47 15.77 -2.26
CA SER A 365 -20.71 16.39 -2.77
C SER A 365 -21.79 16.67 -1.71
N TRP A 366 -21.59 16.22 -0.47
CA TRP A 366 -22.50 16.58 0.65
C TRP A 366 -22.17 17.95 1.25
N ILE A 367 -21.01 18.50 0.93
CA ILE A 367 -20.62 19.84 1.39
C ILE A 367 -21.25 20.85 0.42
N PRO A 368 -22.22 21.70 0.87
CA PRO A 368 -22.85 22.65 -0.02
C PRO A 368 -21.84 23.64 -0.60
N GLY A 369 -21.96 23.92 -1.91
CA GLY A 369 -21.05 24.79 -2.64
C GLY A 369 -19.78 24.12 -3.19
N GLN A 370 -19.67 22.78 -3.07
CA GLN A 370 -18.54 22.00 -3.62
C GLN A 370 -18.96 21.23 -4.87
#